data_5b863c66af0d5535a0bb0b3fe9ca4182
#
_entry.id   5b863c66af0d5535a0bb0b3fe9ca4182
#
_cell.length_a   1.000
_cell.length_b   1.000
_cell.length_c   1.000
_cell.angle_alpha   90.00
_cell.angle_beta   90.00
_cell.angle_gamma   90.00
#
_symmetry.space_group_name_H-M   'P 1'
#
loop_
_entity.id
_entity.type
_entity.pdbx_description
1 polymer ?
#
loop_
_entity_poly.entity_id
_entity_poly.type
_entity_poly.pdbx_seq_one_letter_code
_entity_poly.pdbx_strand_id
1 'polypeptide(L)'
;MKKLLAIALALCMVLSIACFASAESDELIRVGIINNDPTESGYRAANVADMEATFCKENGYEAQFFYSLKNEEQIAQAKKFIADEVDYLLLSAAATTGWDSVLKEAEEAGVTVILFDRTIDADESLYAASVVSDMAKEGETAVAWLAEQGLEEYNVIHIQGVMGSAAQVGRSGALDTKVEENDNWNIVIQQTGNWSADEAKQIVESVINSGEKFNVIYAENDNMAQGAVAALDAAGITHGVDGDVIVMGFDCNKWALEELLAGSWNYDGQCNPFQAETISGIIEKLEAGEELEDKVVILVEQGFDAATITAEDVEAFGI
;
A
#
# COMPACT_ATOMS: atom_id res chain seq x y z
N MET A 1 -64.70 -21.93 30.77
CA MET A 1 -63.38 -22.53 30.98
C MET A 1 -62.65 -22.83 29.67
N LYS A 2 -63.24 -23.47 28.64
CA LYS A 2 -62.56 -23.80 27.37
C LYS A 2 -62.12 -22.57 26.52
N LYS A 3 -62.84 -21.43 26.58
CA LYS A 3 -62.50 -20.18 25.85
C LYS A 3 -61.42 -19.39 26.57
N LEU A 4 -61.30 -19.49 27.89
CA LEU A 4 -60.20 -18.86 28.65
C LEU A 4 -58.86 -19.59 28.46
N LEU A 5 -58.90 -20.93 28.28
CA LEU A 5 -57.71 -21.75 28.04
C LEU A 5 -57.13 -21.50 26.62
N ALA A 6 -58.00 -21.26 25.61
CA ALA A 6 -57.58 -20.95 24.24
C ALA A 6 -56.91 -19.56 24.13
N ILE A 7 -57.35 -18.57 24.90
CA ILE A 7 -56.76 -17.23 24.94
C ILE A 7 -55.41 -17.26 25.68
N ALA A 8 -55.25 -18.06 26.72
CA ALA A 8 -53.97 -18.23 27.42
C ALA A 8 -52.91 -18.95 26.56
N LEU A 9 -53.30 -19.95 25.74
CA LEU A 9 -52.40 -20.62 24.81
C LEU A 9 -52.00 -19.70 23.63
N ALA A 10 -52.90 -18.86 23.12
CA ALA A 10 -52.59 -17.91 22.06
C ALA A 10 -51.65 -16.78 22.55
N LEU A 11 -51.83 -16.34 23.83
CA LEU A 11 -50.92 -15.34 24.41
C LEU A 11 -49.51 -15.91 24.69
N CYS A 12 -49.38 -17.19 25.05
CA CYS A 12 -48.10 -17.86 25.23
C CYS A 12 -47.36 -18.08 23.87
N MET A 13 -48.10 -18.30 22.76
CA MET A 13 -47.49 -18.43 21.44
C MET A 13 -47.05 -17.06 20.86
N VAL A 14 -47.70 -15.96 21.22
CA VAL A 14 -47.30 -14.62 20.79
C VAL A 14 -46.10 -14.08 21.60
N LEU A 15 -45.97 -14.51 22.89
CA LEU A 15 -44.82 -14.16 23.71
C LEU A 15 -43.56 -15.00 23.40
N SER A 16 -43.69 -16.16 22.74
CA SER A 16 -42.53 -16.95 22.32
C SER A 16 -41.94 -16.55 20.98
N ILE A 17 -42.56 -15.63 20.23
CA ILE A 17 -42.03 -15.06 18.98
C ILE A 17 -41.31 -13.73 19.23
N ALA A 18 -41.40 -13.14 20.41
CA ALA A 18 -40.79 -11.87 20.76
C ALA A 18 -39.45 -11.97 21.49
N CYS A 19 -38.87 -13.18 21.59
CA CYS A 19 -37.52 -13.38 22.18
C CYS A 19 -36.50 -13.99 21.22
N PHE A 20 -36.66 -13.76 19.93
CA PHE A 20 -35.51 -13.68 19.03
C PHE A 20 -35.10 -12.20 18.90
N ALA A 21 -34.88 -11.53 20.03
CA ALA A 21 -33.89 -10.48 20.06
C ALA A 21 -32.57 -11.22 19.78
N SER A 22 -31.98 -10.92 18.65
CA SER A 22 -30.59 -11.29 18.34
C SER A 22 -29.78 -11.10 19.63
N ALA A 23 -29.31 -12.18 20.24
CA ALA A 23 -28.08 -12.10 20.96
C ALA A 23 -27.08 -11.65 19.89
N GLU A 24 -26.71 -10.34 19.84
CA GLU A 24 -25.44 -9.96 19.32
C GLU A 24 -24.45 -10.92 19.97
N SER A 25 -23.87 -11.80 19.20
CA SER A 25 -22.81 -12.64 19.71
C SER A 25 -21.70 -11.66 20.09
N ASP A 26 -21.35 -11.62 21.39
CA ASP A 26 -20.13 -10.97 21.89
C ASP A 26 -18.85 -11.68 21.33
N GLU A 27 -18.98 -12.41 20.23
CA GLU A 27 -17.91 -13.16 19.60
C GLU A 27 -17.16 -12.22 18.65
N LEU A 28 -15.91 -11.98 18.97
CA LEU A 28 -15.03 -11.13 18.17
C LEU A 28 -14.79 -11.77 16.81
N ILE A 29 -14.76 -10.95 15.77
CA ILE A 29 -14.38 -11.37 14.41
C ILE A 29 -12.89 -11.72 14.44
N ARG A 30 -12.54 -12.95 14.04
CA ARG A 30 -11.18 -13.46 14.04
C ARG A 30 -10.47 -13.09 12.74
N VAL A 31 -9.41 -12.31 12.84
CA VAL A 31 -8.71 -11.75 11.67
C VAL A 31 -7.24 -12.13 11.68
N GLY A 32 -6.77 -12.80 10.63
CA GLY A 32 -5.35 -12.98 10.36
C GLY A 32 -4.87 -11.86 9.43
N ILE A 33 -3.88 -11.09 9.83
CA ILE A 33 -3.36 -9.95 9.06
C ILE A 33 -1.91 -10.22 8.70
N ILE A 34 -1.64 -10.31 7.39
CA ILE A 34 -0.30 -10.46 6.83
C ILE A 34 0.11 -9.14 6.18
N ASN A 35 1.23 -8.60 6.64
CA ASN A 35 1.77 -7.36 6.13
C ASN A 35 3.30 -7.45 6.00
N ASN A 36 3.91 -6.47 5.36
CA ASN A 36 5.35 -6.32 5.36
C ASN A 36 5.84 -5.77 6.72
N ASP A 37 7.14 -5.92 6.98
CA ASP A 37 7.73 -5.47 8.25
C ASP A 37 7.63 -3.94 8.40
N PRO A 38 7.17 -3.41 9.55
CA PRO A 38 7.03 -1.97 9.77
C PRO A 38 8.34 -1.18 9.66
N THR A 39 9.49 -1.85 9.73
CA THR A 39 10.81 -1.22 9.55
C THR A 39 11.20 -1.05 8.07
N GLU A 40 10.36 -1.51 7.12
CA GLU A 40 10.62 -1.41 5.68
C GLU A 40 10.72 0.05 5.22
N SER A 41 9.79 0.89 5.64
CA SER A 41 9.69 2.31 5.23
C SER A 41 8.77 3.10 6.17
N GLY A 42 8.76 4.43 6.02
CA GLY A 42 7.80 5.30 6.70
C GLY A 42 6.35 4.96 6.35
N TYR A 43 6.07 4.75 5.06
CA TYR A 43 4.77 4.27 4.61
C TYR A 43 4.33 3.00 5.34
N ARG A 44 5.21 2.00 5.40
CA ARG A 44 4.88 0.72 6.04
C ARG A 44 4.62 0.86 7.54
N ALA A 45 5.38 1.71 8.22
CA ALA A 45 5.16 2.00 9.64
C ALA A 45 3.77 2.62 9.87
N ALA A 46 3.37 3.58 9.04
CA ALA A 46 2.05 4.22 9.10
C ALA A 46 0.92 3.22 8.80
N ASN A 47 1.07 2.39 7.74
CA ASN A 47 0.08 1.38 7.37
C ASN A 47 -0.11 0.32 8.46
N VAL A 48 0.97 -0.17 9.06
CA VAL A 48 0.88 -1.13 10.19
C VAL A 48 0.18 -0.50 11.38
N ALA A 49 0.51 0.75 11.73
CA ALA A 49 -0.14 1.46 12.84
C ALA A 49 -1.65 1.67 12.61
N ASP A 50 -2.07 1.99 11.37
CA ASP A 50 -3.48 2.12 10.97
C ASP A 50 -4.23 0.78 11.14
N MET A 51 -3.64 -0.31 10.66
CA MET A 51 -4.21 -1.66 10.80
C MET A 51 -4.29 -2.10 12.26
N GLU A 52 -3.25 -1.88 13.08
CA GLU A 52 -3.25 -2.23 14.50
C GLU A 52 -4.27 -1.42 15.31
N ALA A 53 -4.45 -0.14 14.99
CA ALA A 53 -5.40 0.73 15.67
C ALA A 53 -6.86 0.33 15.35
N THR A 54 -7.15 -0.10 14.13
CA THR A 54 -8.49 -0.46 13.67
C THR A 54 -8.86 -1.89 14.08
N PHE A 55 -7.97 -2.87 13.83
CA PHE A 55 -8.25 -4.29 14.09
C PHE A 55 -7.84 -4.67 15.51
N CYS A 56 -8.56 -4.14 16.50
CA CYS A 56 -8.35 -4.39 17.92
C CYS A 56 -9.65 -4.85 18.61
N LYS A 57 -9.54 -5.35 19.84
CA LYS A 57 -10.68 -5.89 20.60
C LYS A 57 -11.75 -4.85 20.90
N GLU A 58 -11.34 -3.61 21.11
CA GLU A 58 -12.23 -2.47 21.36
C GLU A 58 -13.17 -2.21 20.18
N ASN A 59 -12.74 -2.56 18.97
CA ASN A 59 -13.50 -2.41 17.72
C ASN A 59 -14.16 -3.73 17.26
N GLY A 60 -14.17 -4.77 18.11
CA GLY A 60 -14.87 -6.03 17.81
C GLY A 60 -14.01 -7.10 17.11
N TYR A 61 -12.68 -6.94 17.05
CA TYR A 61 -11.79 -7.86 16.35
C TYR A 61 -10.86 -8.63 17.28
N GLU A 62 -10.66 -9.92 17.00
CA GLU A 62 -9.56 -10.73 17.53
C GLU A 62 -8.51 -10.91 16.44
N ALA A 63 -7.63 -9.89 16.27
CA ALA A 63 -6.65 -9.86 15.22
C ALA A 63 -5.32 -10.51 15.64
N GLN A 64 -4.71 -11.23 14.70
CA GLN A 64 -3.35 -11.75 14.78
C GLN A 64 -2.54 -11.18 13.63
N PHE A 65 -1.44 -10.50 13.95
CA PHE A 65 -0.57 -9.85 12.97
C PHE A 65 0.66 -10.69 12.68
N PHE A 66 1.06 -10.70 11.42
CA PHE A 66 2.32 -11.30 10.97
C PHE A 66 3.02 -10.39 9.97
N TYR A 67 4.30 -10.14 10.22
CA TYR A 67 5.12 -9.24 9.43
C TYR A 67 6.30 -9.98 8.81
N SER A 68 6.49 -9.88 7.50
CA SER A 68 7.65 -10.42 6.79
C SER A 68 7.83 -9.79 5.42
N LEU A 69 9.07 -9.53 5.04
CA LEU A 69 9.46 -9.10 3.68
C LEU A 69 9.64 -10.28 2.71
N LYS A 70 9.41 -11.52 3.17
CA LYS A 70 9.60 -12.72 2.35
C LYS A 70 8.27 -13.36 1.99
N ASN A 71 8.01 -13.46 0.70
CA ASN A 71 6.77 -14.00 0.17
C ASN A 71 6.49 -15.43 0.66
N GLU A 72 7.52 -16.29 0.73
CA GLU A 72 7.38 -17.67 1.22
C GLU A 72 6.99 -17.75 2.70
N GLU A 73 7.46 -16.80 3.53
CA GLU A 73 7.07 -16.73 4.95
C GLU A 73 5.63 -16.25 5.09
N GLN A 74 5.20 -15.27 4.28
CA GLN A 74 3.82 -14.80 4.25
C GLN A 74 2.86 -15.90 3.79
N ILE A 75 3.19 -16.65 2.73
CA ILE A 75 2.41 -17.80 2.25
C ILE A 75 2.29 -18.88 3.34
N ALA A 76 3.39 -19.20 4.04
CA ALA A 76 3.37 -20.17 5.12
C ALA A 76 2.48 -19.73 6.29
N GLN A 77 2.49 -18.45 6.62
CA GLN A 77 1.63 -17.90 7.66
C GLN A 77 0.15 -17.84 7.24
N ALA A 78 -0.13 -17.54 5.96
CA ALA A 78 -1.49 -17.59 5.44
C ALA A 78 -2.10 -18.99 5.63
N LYS A 79 -1.35 -20.05 5.28
CA LYS A 79 -1.78 -21.43 5.52
C LYS A 79 -2.04 -21.73 7.00
N LYS A 80 -1.27 -21.14 7.89
CA LYS A 80 -1.47 -21.29 9.34
C LYS A 80 -2.76 -20.57 9.78
N PHE A 81 -3.01 -19.34 9.33
CA PHE A 81 -4.25 -18.63 9.64
C PHE A 81 -5.47 -19.38 9.10
N ILE A 82 -5.38 -19.97 7.90
CA ILE A 82 -6.45 -20.82 7.34
C ILE A 82 -6.68 -22.04 8.21
N ALA A 83 -5.63 -22.72 8.67
CA ALA A 83 -5.73 -23.88 9.56
C ALA A 83 -6.24 -23.52 10.96
N ASP A 84 -6.01 -22.30 11.44
CA ASP A 84 -6.55 -21.75 12.69
C ASP A 84 -8.00 -21.26 12.53
N GLU A 85 -8.59 -21.41 11.32
CA GLU A 85 -9.97 -21.06 10.98
C GLU A 85 -10.33 -19.61 11.33
N VAL A 86 -9.46 -18.62 10.92
CA VAL A 86 -9.83 -17.21 11.02
C VAL A 86 -11.03 -16.91 10.10
N ASP A 87 -11.87 -15.92 10.46
CA ASP A 87 -13.00 -15.51 9.62
C ASP A 87 -12.52 -14.75 8.39
N TYR A 88 -11.50 -13.90 8.59
CA TYR A 88 -10.91 -13.07 7.55
C TYR A 88 -9.38 -13.20 7.51
N LEU A 89 -8.85 -13.27 6.31
CA LEU A 89 -7.42 -13.13 6.00
C LEU A 89 -7.20 -11.83 5.24
N LEU A 90 -6.57 -10.84 5.89
CA LEU A 90 -6.17 -9.59 5.26
C LEU A 90 -4.72 -9.71 4.78
N LEU A 91 -4.47 -9.35 3.53
CA LEU A 91 -3.19 -9.61 2.87
C LEU A 91 -2.65 -8.39 2.14
N SER A 92 -1.48 -7.87 2.58
CA SER A 92 -0.57 -7.04 1.81
C SER A 92 0.66 -7.86 1.41
N ALA A 93 0.70 -8.27 0.15
CA ALA A 93 1.67 -9.27 -0.32
C ALA A 93 3.08 -8.67 -0.55
N ALA A 94 4.12 -9.38 -0.14
CA ALA A 94 5.51 -9.00 -0.42
C ALA A 94 5.84 -9.09 -1.92
N ALA A 95 5.25 -10.04 -2.64
CA ALA A 95 5.35 -10.18 -4.09
C ALA A 95 3.99 -10.51 -4.71
N THR A 96 3.79 -10.14 -5.98
CA THR A 96 2.52 -10.32 -6.67
C THR A 96 2.16 -11.77 -6.98
N THR A 97 3.14 -12.67 -7.06
CA THR A 97 2.96 -14.05 -7.55
C THR A 97 3.02 -15.10 -6.44
N GLY A 98 2.49 -16.31 -6.74
CA GLY A 98 2.59 -17.48 -5.87
C GLY A 98 1.40 -17.69 -4.93
N TRP A 99 0.35 -16.89 -5.05
CA TRP A 99 -0.78 -16.87 -4.11
C TRP A 99 -1.94 -17.82 -4.47
N ASP A 100 -2.09 -18.25 -5.75
CA ASP A 100 -3.24 -19.04 -6.20
C ASP A 100 -3.56 -20.26 -5.32
N SER A 101 -2.54 -21.02 -4.92
CA SER A 101 -2.73 -22.24 -4.14
C SER A 101 -3.28 -21.96 -2.75
N VAL A 102 -2.74 -20.95 -2.07
CA VAL A 102 -3.15 -20.63 -0.71
C VAL A 102 -4.51 -19.93 -0.68
N LEU A 103 -4.84 -19.13 -1.71
CA LEU A 103 -6.16 -18.52 -1.83
C LEU A 103 -7.25 -19.56 -2.09
N LYS A 104 -6.97 -20.60 -2.89
CA LYS A 104 -7.88 -21.76 -3.04
C LYS A 104 -8.05 -22.54 -1.75
N GLU A 105 -6.98 -22.73 -0.99
CA GLU A 105 -7.05 -23.34 0.35
C GLU A 105 -7.94 -22.50 1.29
N ALA A 106 -7.88 -21.17 1.22
CA ALA A 106 -8.73 -20.26 2.00
C ALA A 106 -10.21 -20.39 1.59
N GLU A 107 -10.50 -20.38 0.28
CA GLU A 107 -11.85 -20.58 -0.24
C GLU A 107 -12.45 -21.92 0.20
N GLU A 108 -11.70 -23.03 0.09
CA GLU A 108 -12.11 -24.36 0.52
C GLU A 108 -12.36 -24.45 2.04
N ALA A 109 -11.64 -23.69 2.83
CA ALA A 109 -11.80 -23.60 4.28
C ALA A 109 -12.90 -22.63 4.72
N GLY A 110 -13.45 -21.82 3.80
CA GLY A 110 -14.45 -20.80 4.10
C GLY A 110 -13.86 -19.53 4.74
N VAL A 111 -12.55 -19.31 4.62
CA VAL A 111 -11.86 -18.10 5.08
C VAL A 111 -12.01 -17.01 4.03
N THR A 112 -12.56 -15.87 4.41
CA THR A 112 -12.73 -14.73 3.49
C THR A 112 -11.44 -13.94 3.36
N VAL A 113 -10.94 -13.79 2.12
CA VAL A 113 -9.72 -13.03 1.86
C VAL A 113 -10.03 -11.62 1.38
N ILE A 114 -9.36 -10.61 1.97
CA ILE A 114 -9.39 -9.22 1.51
C ILE A 114 -7.95 -8.77 1.28
N LEU A 115 -7.67 -8.26 0.08
CA LEU A 115 -6.38 -7.67 -0.23
C LEU A 115 -6.34 -6.20 0.21
N PHE A 116 -5.18 -5.73 0.62
CA PHE A 116 -4.97 -4.32 0.90
C PHE A 116 -3.57 -3.87 0.47
N ASP A 117 -3.40 -2.57 0.28
CA ASP A 117 -2.15 -1.91 -0.12
C ASP A 117 -1.70 -2.34 -1.53
N ARG A 118 -1.44 -3.62 -1.74
CA ARG A 118 -0.83 -4.18 -2.95
C ARG A 118 -1.74 -5.19 -3.64
N THR A 119 -1.76 -5.15 -4.96
CA THR A 119 -2.41 -6.17 -5.79
C THR A 119 -1.55 -7.43 -5.90
N ILE A 120 -2.18 -8.54 -6.29
CA ILE A 120 -1.51 -9.81 -6.59
C ILE A 120 -1.94 -10.32 -7.97
N ASP A 121 -1.10 -11.18 -8.55
CA ASP A 121 -1.38 -11.87 -9.81
C ASP A 121 -2.08 -13.20 -9.50
N ALA A 122 -3.39 -13.11 -9.19
CA ALA A 122 -4.25 -14.26 -8.91
C ALA A 122 -5.66 -14.00 -9.46
N ASP A 123 -6.44 -15.07 -9.60
CA ASP A 123 -7.84 -14.98 -10.04
C ASP A 123 -8.65 -14.15 -9.04
N GLU A 124 -9.30 -13.11 -9.54
CA GLU A 124 -10.11 -12.21 -8.71
C GLU A 124 -11.26 -12.90 -7.98
N SER A 125 -11.70 -14.07 -8.43
CA SER A 125 -12.73 -14.85 -7.73
C SER A 125 -12.28 -15.39 -6.38
N LEU A 126 -10.97 -15.46 -6.13
CA LEU A 126 -10.37 -16.07 -4.93
C LEU A 126 -10.27 -15.12 -3.72
N TYR A 127 -10.68 -13.87 -3.86
CA TYR A 127 -10.76 -12.92 -2.74
C TYR A 127 -12.07 -12.14 -2.80
N ALA A 128 -12.58 -11.70 -1.66
CA ALA A 128 -13.86 -11.01 -1.56
C ALA A 128 -13.77 -9.56 -2.01
N ALA A 129 -12.70 -8.88 -1.63
CA ALA A 129 -12.46 -7.47 -1.98
C ALA A 129 -10.97 -7.12 -1.98
N SER A 130 -10.65 -5.96 -2.52
CA SER A 130 -9.32 -5.35 -2.42
C SER A 130 -9.43 -3.83 -2.20
N VAL A 131 -8.60 -3.30 -1.30
CA VAL A 131 -8.44 -1.86 -1.04
C VAL A 131 -6.98 -1.52 -1.32
N VAL A 132 -6.70 -0.97 -2.49
CA VAL A 132 -5.35 -0.91 -3.05
C VAL A 132 -5.05 0.43 -3.71
N SER A 133 -3.78 0.78 -3.83
CA SER A 133 -3.30 1.87 -4.65
C SER A 133 -3.16 1.44 -6.12
N ASP A 134 -3.35 2.37 -7.05
CA ASP A 134 -3.01 2.17 -8.46
C ASP A 134 -1.53 2.52 -8.69
N MET A 135 -0.66 1.57 -8.38
CA MET A 135 0.80 1.73 -8.48
C MET A 135 1.27 2.08 -9.90
N ALA A 136 0.56 1.63 -10.93
CA ALA A 136 0.85 1.99 -12.31
C ALA A 136 0.51 3.47 -12.56
N LYS A 137 -0.63 3.93 -12.02
CA LYS A 137 -1.05 5.32 -12.13
C LYS A 137 -0.14 6.28 -11.38
N GLU A 138 0.38 5.88 -10.21
CA GLU A 138 1.40 6.64 -9.49
C GLU A 138 2.63 6.88 -10.39
N GLY A 139 3.16 5.79 -10.99
CA GLY A 139 4.29 5.88 -11.93
C GLY A 139 3.98 6.74 -13.16
N GLU A 140 2.81 6.54 -13.80
CA GLU A 140 2.37 7.33 -14.95
C GLU A 140 2.30 8.83 -14.62
N THR A 141 1.76 9.18 -13.45
CA THR A 141 1.62 10.57 -13.00
C THR A 141 2.99 11.21 -12.77
N ALA A 142 3.91 10.49 -12.13
CA ALA A 142 5.27 10.95 -11.88
C ALA A 142 6.07 11.15 -13.19
N VAL A 143 5.99 10.19 -14.11
CA VAL A 143 6.65 10.26 -15.42
C VAL A 143 6.04 11.35 -16.31
N ALA A 144 4.73 11.55 -16.26
CA ALA A 144 4.09 12.65 -16.98
C ALA A 144 4.56 14.02 -16.46
N TRP A 145 4.62 14.19 -15.14
CA TRP A 145 5.17 15.40 -14.53
C TRP A 145 6.65 15.62 -14.94
N LEU A 146 7.47 14.58 -14.88
CA LEU A 146 8.89 14.67 -15.27
C LEU A 146 9.04 15.10 -16.74
N ALA A 147 8.19 14.57 -17.62
CA ALA A 147 8.21 14.94 -19.05
C ALA A 147 7.90 16.42 -19.30
N GLU A 148 7.09 17.05 -18.45
CA GLU A 148 6.73 18.47 -18.53
C GLU A 148 7.89 19.40 -18.13
N GLN A 149 8.98 18.87 -17.52
CA GLN A 149 10.15 19.68 -17.15
C GLN A 149 10.95 20.15 -18.36
N GLY A 150 10.74 19.57 -19.55
CA GLY A 150 11.28 20.05 -20.82
C GLY A 150 12.79 19.97 -20.93
N LEU A 151 13.43 18.99 -20.31
CA LEU A 151 14.88 18.76 -20.42
C LEU A 151 15.25 18.32 -21.84
N GLU A 152 16.43 18.72 -22.32
CA GLU A 152 16.97 18.27 -23.61
C GLU A 152 17.24 16.75 -23.58
N GLU A 153 17.79 16.25 -22.47
CA GLU A 153 18.06 14.85 -22.20
C GLU A 153 17.68 14.51 -20.76
N TYR A 154 17.09 13.35 -20.56
CA TYR A 154 16.77 12.77 -19.26
C TYR A 154 17.72 11.59 -19.01
N ASN A 155 18.72 11.80 -18.17
CA ASN A 155 19.69 10.78 -17.76
C ASN A 155 19.36 10.34 -16.34
N VAL A 156 18.63 9.24 -16.22
CA VAL A 156 17.93 8.83 -15.00
C VAL A 156 18.73 7.80 -14.22
N ILE A 157 18.98 8.08 -12.94
CA ILE A 157 19.27 7.04 -11.94
C ILE A 157 17.93 6.52 -11.44
N HIS A 158 17.60 5.29 -11.80
CA HIS A 158 16.37 4.61 -11.38
C HIS A 158 16.66 3.68 -10.20
N ILE A 159 16.16 4.06 -9.01
CA ILE A 159 16.32 3.29 -7.77
C ILE A 159 15.01 2.58 -7.49
N GLN A 160 14.99 1.27 -7.78
CA GLN A 160 13.80 0.44 -7.69
C GLN A 160 13.55 -0.04 -6.26
N GLY A 161 12.30 -0.29 -5.93
CA GLY A 161 11.90 -0.94 -4.71
C GLY A 161 12.24 -2.43 -4.64
N VAL A 162 11.59 -3.16 -3.73
CA VAL A 162 11.72 -4.62 -3.64
C VAL A 162 11.16 -5.24 -4.90
N MET A 163 12.00 -6.02 -5.58
CA MET A 163 11.68 -6.62 -6.88
C MET A 163 10.47 -7.56 -6.81
N GLY A 164 9.51 -7.34 -7.71
CA GLY A 164 8.29 -8.13 -7.82
C GLY A 164 7.18 -7.71 -6.85
N SER A 165 7.35 -6.64 -6.08
CA SER A 165 6.23 -5.99 -5.38
C SER A 165 5.35 -5.21 -6.36
N ALA A 166 4.06 -5.04 -6.06
CA ALA A 166 3.15 -4.29 -6.94
C ALA A 166 3.63 -2.85 -7.17
N ALA A 167 4.15 -2.18 -6.13
CA ALA A 167 4.68 -0.82 -6.23
C ALA A 167 5.89 -0.75 -7.19
N GLN A 168 6.87 -1.67 -7.04
CA GLN A 168 8.01 -1.70 -7.95
C GLN A 168 7.56 -1.96 -9.39
N VAL A 169 6.67 -2.94 -9.62
CA VAL A 169 6.20 -3.28 -10.98
C VAL A 169 5.47 -2.10 -11.63
N GLY A 170 4.61 -1.41 -10.90
CA GLY A 170 3.83 -0.28 -11.41
C GLY A 170 4.70 0.95 -11.66
N ARG A 171 5.48 1.39 -10.66
CA ARG A 171 6.32 2.60 -10.75
C ARG A 171 7.45 2.44 -11.77
N SER A 172 8.10 1.26 -11.82
CA SER A 172 9.11 0.94 -12.85
C SER A 172 8.50 0.90 -14.24
N GLY A 173 7.36 0.24 -14.44
CA GLY A 173 6.77 0.02 -15.76
C GLY A 173 6.44 1.31 -16.50
N ALA A 174 6.01 2.35 -15.78
CA ALA A 174 5.75 3.67 -16.36
C ALA A 174 7.02 4.32 -16.89
N LEU A 175 8.11 4.30 -16.12
CA LEU A 175 9.40 4.86 -16.54
C LEU A 175 10.03 4.05 -17.70
N ASP A 176 10.01 2.74 -17.61
CA ASP A 176 10.55 1.84 -18.65
C ASP A 176 9.83 2.09 -19.99
N THR A 177 8.49 2.17 -19.99
CA THR A 177 7.71 2.53 -21.19
C THR A 177 8.12 3.88 -21.76
N LYS A 178 8.30 4.88 -20.89
CA LYS A 178 8.70 6.22 -21.34
C LYS A 178 10.08 6.24 -21.99
N VAL A 179 11.02 5.50 -21.42
CA VAL A 179 12.39 5.36 -21.97
C VAL A 179 12.36 4.63 -23.31
N GLU A 180 11.57 3.56 -23.46
CA GLU A 180 11.44 2.82 -24.71
C GLU A 180 10.86 3.67 -25.86
N GLU A 181 9.99 4.62 -25.55
CA GLU A 181 9.29 5.45 -26.54
C GLU A 181 10.03 6.73 -26.92
N ASN A 182 11.11 7.11 -26.18
CA ASN A 182 11.75 8.43 -26.36
C ASN A 182 13.28 8.35 -26.35
N ASP A 183 13.91 8.65 -27.46
CA ASP A 183 15.37 8.57 -27.65
C ASP A 183 16.19 9.51 -26.74
N ASN A 184 15.57 10.53 -26.15
CA ASN A 184 16.24 11.47 -25.24
C ASN A 184 16.07 11.09 -23.76
N TRP A 185 15.51 9.92 -23.47
CA TRP A 185 15.41 9.35 -22.13
C TRP A 185 16.37 8.17 -21.99
N ASN A 186 17.27 8.25 -21.03
CA ASN A 186 18.33 7.25 -20.81
C ASN A 186 18.33 6.81 -19.35
N ILE A 187 18.30 5.51 -19.10
CA ILE A 187 18.56 4.97 -17.78
C ILE A 187 20.07 4.76 -17.62
N VAL A 188 20.69 5.57 -16.76
CA VAL A 188 22.13 5.49 -16.42
C VAL A 188 22.40 4.23 -15.62
N ILE A 189 21.54 3.97 -14.62
CA ILE A 189 21.50 2.74 -13.83
C ILE A 189 20.06 2.45 -13.43
N GLN A 190 19.71 1.17 -13.40
CA GLN A 190 18.45 0.65 -12.83
C GLN A 190 18.83 -0.46 -11.86
N GLN A 191 18.61 -0.21 -10.59
CA GLN A 191 19.01 -1.13 -9.54
C GLN A 191 18.07 -1.05 -8.35
N THR A 192 17.76 -2.21 -7.73
CA THR A 192 16.97 -2.21 -6.51
C THR A 192 17.74 -1.62 -5.33
N GLY A 193 17.10 -0.70 -4.62
CA GLY A 193 17.51 -0.17 -3.32
C GLY A 193 16.69 -0.76 -2.18
N ASN A 194 15.80 -1.74 -2.46
CA ASN A 194 15.03 -2.49 -1.45
C ASN A 194 14.30 -1.60 -0.42
N TRP A 195 13.78 -0.44 -0.85
CA TRP A 195 13.17 0.59 -0.01
C TRP A 195 14.12 1.24 1.02
N SER A 196 15.43 0.94 0.95
CA SER A 196 16.45 1.34 1.91
C SER A 196 17.19 2.60 1.49
N ALA A 197 17.24 3.59 2.39
CA ALA A 197 18.04 4.80 2.20
C ALA A 197 19.55 4.49 2.06
N ASP A 198 20.05 3.54 2.84
CA ASP A 198 21.49 3.17 2.81
C ASP A 198 21.89 2.52 1.49
N GLU A 199 21.04 1.65 0.93
CA GLU A 199 21.29 0.99 -0.35
C GLU A 199 21.18 2.00 -1.50
N ALA A 200 20.17 2.87 -1.49
CA ALA A 200 20.01 3.94 -2.46
C ALA A 200 21.21 4.89 -2.47
N LYS A 201 21.71 5.28 -1.30
CA LYS A 201 22.92 6.08 -1.16
C LYS A 201 24.12 5.42 -1.83
N GLN A 202 24.34 4.12 -1.59
CA GLN A 202 25.46 3.39 -2.20
C GLN A 202 25.34 3.32 -3.74
N ILE A 203 24.13 3.16 -4.27
CA ILE A 203 23.86 3.16 -5.70
C ILE A 203 24.29 4.51 -6.31
N VAL A 204 23.82 5.63 -5.75
CA VAL A 204 24.13 6.98 -6.26
C VAL A 204 25.62 7.30 -6.10
N GLU A 205 26.23 6.97 -4.96
CA GLU A 205 27.67 7.12 -4.75
C GLU A 205 28.47 6.34 -5.82
N SER A 206 28.02 5.15 -6.21
CA SER A 206 28.68 4.36 -7.27
C SER A 206 28.60 5.06 -8.62
N VAL A 207 27.45 5.65 -8.99
CA VAL A 207 27.31 6.40 -10.24
C VAL A 207 28.18 7.66 -10.23
N ILE A 208 28.18 8.42 -9.14
CA ILE A 208 29.04 9.61 -8.99
C ILE A 208 30.53 9.24 -9.17
N ASN A 209 30.96 8.16 -8.52
CA ASN A 209 32.35 7.68 -8.60
C ASN A 209 32.74 7.16 -10.00
N SER A 210 31.77 6.64 -10.78
CA SER A 210 32.04 6.22 -12.18
C SER A 210 32.25 7.39 -13.12
N GLY A 211 31.81 8.59 -12.77
CA GLY A 211 31.81 9.77 -13.60
C GLY A 211 30.73 9.80 -14.68
N GLU A 212 29.76 8.92 -14.61
CA GLU A 212 28.57 8.94 -15.45
C GLU A 212 27.74 10.20 -15.20
N LYS A 213 27.19 10.75 -16.26
CA LYS A 213 26.36 11.97 -16.17
C LYS A 213 24.89 11.57 -15.93
N PHE A 214 24.29 12.25 -15.00
CA PHE A 214 22.86 12.12 -14.72
C PHE A 214 22.27 13.48 -14.33
N ASN A 215 20.97 13.64 -14.44
CA ASN A 215 20.23 14.84 -14.05
C ASN A 215 18.86 14.52 -13.44
N VAL A 216 18.54 13.24 -13.26
CA VAL A 216 17.29 12.79 -12.61
C VAL A 216 17.58 11.65 -11.66
N ILE A 217 17.08 11.75 -10.44
CA ILE A 217 16.88 10.64 -9.49
C ILE A 217 15.41 10.28 -9.51
N TYR A 218 15.08 9.08 -9.99
CA TYR A 218 13.77 8.48 -9.87
C TYR A 218 13.85 7.38 -8.82
N ALA A 219 13.51 7.70 -7.58
CA ALA A 219 13.50 6.78 -6.47
C ALA A 219 12.05 6.33 -6.18
N GLU A 220 11.80 5.04 -6.17
CA GLU A 220 10.46 4.49 -6.04
C GLU A 220 9.86 4.59 -4.62
N ASN A 221 10.58 5.21 -3.67
CA ASN A 221 10.03 5.71 -2.41
C ASN A 221 10.88 6.83 -1.80
N ASP A 222 10.35 7.50 -0.79
CA ASP A 222 10.98 8.63 -0.10
C ASP A 222 12.26 8.25 0.64
N ASN A 223 12.29 7.10 1.30
CA ASN A 223 13.48 6.65 2.01
C ASN A 223 14.67 6.50 1.04
N MET A 224 14.43 5.95 -0.15
CA MET A 224 15.48 5.84 -1.17
C MET A 224 15.85 7.20 -1.77
N ALA A 225 14.87 8.10 -1.98
CA ALA A 225 15.14 9.47 -2.39
C ALA A 225 16.02 10.22 -1.38
N GLN A 226 15.74 10.06 -0.07
CA GLN A 226 16.57 10.62 1.01
C GLN A 226 18.00 10.09 0.97
N GLY A 227 18.16 8.78 0.74
CA GLY A 227 19.48 8.17 0.59
C GLY A 227 20.24 8.72 -0.62
N ALA A 228 19.55 8.90 -1.74
CA ALA A 228 20.11 9.51 -2.95
C ALA A 228 20.57 10.95 -2.70
N VAL A 229 19.73 11.77 -2.07
CA VAL A 229 20.07 13.16 -1.70
C VAL A 229 21.29 13.21 -0.78
N ALA A 230 21.39 12.31 0.20
CA ALA A 230 22.56 12.25 1.07
C ALA A 230 23.87 11.96 0.31
N ALA A 231 23.81 11.22 -0.81
CA ALA A 231 24.96 11.01 -1.69
C ALA A 231 25.28 12.25 -2.53
N LEU A 232 24.26 12.95 -3.06
CA LEU A 232 24.43 14.20 -3.81
C LEU A 232 25.07 15.28 -2.94
N ASP A 233 24.57 15.48 -1.73
CA ASP A 233 25.10 16.44 -0.76
C ASP A 233 26.56 16.18 -0.41
N ALA A 234 26.90 14.91 -0.14
CA ALA A 234 28.27 14.50 0.18
C ALA A 234 29.25 14.77 -0.98
N ALA A 235 28.76 14.76 -2.21
CA ALA A 235 29.52 15.05 -3.42
C ALA A 235 29.51 16.55 -3.81
N GLY A 236 28.68 17.37 -3.14
CA GLY A 236 28.49 18.78 -3.48
C GLY A 236 27.74 19.00 -4.79
N ILE A 237 26.88 18.06 -5.18
CA ILE A 237 26.03 18.13 -6.37
C ILE A 237 24.70 18.80 -5.97
N THR A 238 24.35 19.88 -6.67
CA THR A 238 23.12 20.61 -6.41
C THR A 238 21.90 19.85 -6.92
N HIS A 239 20.82 19.90 -6.17
CA HIS A 239 19.57 19.20 -6.50
C HIS A 239 18.34 20.02 -6.11
N GLY A 240 17.16 19.57 -6.53
CA GLY A 240 15.91 20.28 -6.27
C GLY A 240 15.61 21.36 -7.31
N VAL A 241 14.79 22.36 -6.94
CA VAL A 241 14.20 23.34 -7.86
C VAL A 241 15.25 24.16 -8.64
N ASP A 242 16.31 24.60 -7.97
CA ASP A 242 17.37 25.39 -8.58
C ASP A 242 18.67 24.59 -8.77
N GLY A 243 18.59 23.25 -8.65
CA GLY A 243 19.74 22.36 -8.72
C GLY A 243 19.96 21.74 -10.09
N ASP A 244 21.08 21.04 -10.20
CA ASP A 244 21.48 20.33 -11.43
C ASP A 244 20.76 18.97 -11.58
N VAL A 245 20.15 18.45 -10.47
CA VAL A 245 19.52 17.13 -10.42
C VAL A 245 18.10 17.24 -9.91
N ILE A 246 17.15 16.76 -10.70
CA ILE A 246 15.75 16.54 -10.29
C ILE A 246 15.70 15.35 -9.34
N VAL A 247 15.02 15.50 -8.19
CA VAL A 247 14.80 14.43 -7.22
C VAL A 247 13.30 14.14 -7.10
N MET A 248 12.96 12.87 -7.26
CA MET A 248 11.59 12.36 -7.17
C MET A 248 11.50 11.24 -6.15
N GLY A 249 10.44 11.26 -5.34
CA GLY A 249 10.07 10.26 -4.35
C GLY A 249 8.63 9.79 -4.51
N PHE A 250 8.23 8.86 -3.66
CA PHE A 250 6.86 8.38 -3.50
C PHE A 250 6.65 8.05 -2.02
N ASP A 251 5.41 8.09 -1.58
CA ASP A 251 4.78 7.76 -0.31
C ASP A 251 4.22 9.00 0.40
N CYS A 252 4.75 10.18 0.17
CA CYS A 252 4.39 11.41 0.88
C CYS A 252 4.65 11.34 2.39
N ASN A 253 5.80 10.82 2.82
CA ASN A 253 6.20 10.99 4.20
C ASN A 253 6.25 12.49 4.54
N LYS A 254 5.75 12.89 5.72
CA LYS A 254 5.65 14.31 6.09
C LYS A 254 6.98 15.05 5.94
N TRP A 255 8.08 14.43 6.36
CA TRP A 255 9.42 14.98 6.22
C TRP A 255 9.85 15.12 4.74
N ALA A 256 9.39 14.23 3.84
CA ALA A 256 9.68 14.33 2.40
C ALA A 256 8.88 15.48 1.76
N LEU A 257 7.60 15.64 2.12
CA LEU A 257 6.81 16.79 1.69
C LEU A 257 7.36 18.12 2.26
N GLU A 258 7.98 18.14 3.45
CA GLU A 258 8.69 19.29 3.98
C GLU A 258 9.93 19.63 3.13
N GLU A 259 10.70 18.65 2.68
CA GLU A 259 11.82 18.85 1.74
C GLU A 259 11.32 19.32 0.35
N LEU A 260 10.20 18.81 -0.11
CA LEU A 260 9.55 19.27 -1.35
C LEU A 260 9.11 20.74 -1.23
N LEU A 261 8.46 21.11 -0.12
CA LEU A 261 8.02 22.49 0.18
C LEU A 261 9.22 23.44 0.30
N ALA A 262 10.37 22.96 0.80
CA ALA A 262 11.61 23.71 0.86
C ALA A 262 12.33 23.85 -0.50
N GLY A 263 11.90 23.11 -1.52
CA GLY A 263 12.50 23.08 -2.85
C GLY A 263 13.76 22.20 -2.96
N SER A 264 14.06 21.39 -1.93
CA SER A 264 15.16 20.42 -1.96
C SER A 264 14.88 19.24 -2.87
N TRP A 265 13.60 18.89 -3.01
CA TRP A 265 13.06 17.88 -3.92
C TRP A 265 12.18 18.54 -4.98
N ASN A 266 11.83 17.81 -6.02
CA ASN A 266 11.05 18.34 -7.12
C ASN A 266 9.66 17.73 -7.23
N TYR A 267 9.50 16.45 -6.88
CA TYR A 267 8.23 15.71 -6.98
C TYR A 267 8.12 14.62 -5.93
N ASP A 268 6.91 14.40 -5.44
CA ASP A 268 6.56 13.30 -4.57
C ASP A 268 5.18 12.74 -4.94
N GLY A 269 5.10 11.44 -5.20
CA GLY A 269 3.87 10.72 -5.51
C GLY A 269 3.21 10.19 -4.25
N GLN A 270 1.95 10.53 -4.02
CA GLN A 270 1.21 9.99 -2.89
C GLN A 270 1.00 8.48 -3.06
N CYS A 271 1.23 7.74 -1.97
CA CYS A 271 0.74 6.39 -1.73
C CYS A 271 0.08 6.40 -0.34
N ASN A 272 -1.23 6.15 -0.27
CA ASN A 272 -1.99 6.32 0.97
C ASN A 272 -1.96 5.05 1.85
N PRO A 273 -1.35 5.09 3.05
CA PRO A 273 -1.27 3.92 3.94
C PRO A 273 -2.55 3.66 4.75
N PHE A 274 -3.50 4.60 4.81
CA PHE A 274 -4.68 4.54 5.67
C PHE A 274 -5.84 3.81 4.99
N GLN A 275 -5.88 2.50 5.13
CA GLN A 275 -6.83 1.62 4.45
C GLN A 275 -7.75 0.87 5.43
N ALA A 276 -7.39 0.81 6.70
CA ALA A 276 -8.00 -0.07 7.67
C ALA A 276 -9.48 0.25 7.93
N GLU A 277 -9.88 1.52 7.95
CA GLU A 277 -11.29 1.93 8.12
C GLU A 277 -12.14 1.43 6.93
N THR A 278 -11.64 1.56 5.70
CA THR A 278 -12.34 1.05 4.50
C THR A 278 -12.49 -0.47 4.54
N ILE A 279 -11.45 -1.19 4.96
CA ILE A 279 -11.47 -2.65 5.08
C ILE A 279 -12.45 -3.07 6.19
N SER A 280 -12.44 -2.40 7.33
CA SER A 280 -13.40 -2.65 8.42
C SER A 280 -14.84 -2.46 7.94
N GLY A 281 -15.14 -1.38 7.21
CA GLY A 281 -16.46 -1.15 6.62
C GLY A 281 -16.87 -2.21 5.58
N ILE A 282 -15.90 -2.80 4.85
CA ILE A 282 -16.17 -3.94 3.96
C ILE A 282 -16.54 -5.18 4.78
N ILE A 283 -15.79 -5.47 5.85
CA ILE A 283 -16.08 -6.60 6.74
C ILE A 283 -17.49 -6.45 7.36
N GLU A 284 -17.84 -5.26 7.87
CA GLU A 284 -19.17 -4.99 8.43
C GLU A 284 -20.32 -5.28 7.44
N LYS A 285 -20.15 -4.91 6.17
CA LYS A 285 -21.11 -5.21 5.11
C LYS A 285 -21.22 -6.70 4.84
N LEU A 286 -20.09 -7.40 4.77
CA LEU A 286 -20.05 -8.86 4.56
C LEU A 286 -20.72 -9.61 5.73
N GLU A 287 -20.47 -9.22 6.98
CA GLU A 287 -21.12 -9.76 8.18
C GLU A 287 -22.64 -9.50 8.18
N ALA A 288 -23.07 -8.36 7.65
CA ALA A 288 -24.50 -8.05 7.47
C ALA A 288 -25.16 -8.82 6.32
N GLY A 289 -24.37 -9.59 5.53
CA GLY A 289 -24.84 -10.30 4.34
C GLY A 289 -25.18 -9.37 3.18
N GLU A 290 -24.59 -8.17 3.14
CA GLU A 290 -24.77 -7.21 2.08
C GLU A 290 -23.86 -7.54 0.89
N GLU A 291 -24.34 -7.24 -0.33
CA GLU A 291 -23.49 -7.30 -1.53
C GLU A 291 -22.60 -6.05 -1.58
N LEU A 292 -21.32 -6.25 -1.91
CA LEU A 292 -20.42 -5.14 -2.15
C LEU A 292 -20.74 -4.48 -3.50
N GLU A 293 -20.89 -3.16 -3.52
CA GLU A 293 -21.09 -2.39 -4.75
C GLU A 293 -19.88 -2.51 -5.68
N ASP A 294 -18.68 -2.35 -5.09
CA ASP A 294 -17.39 -2.50 -5.77
C ASP A 294 -16.54 -3.52 -5.03
N LYS A 295 -16.01 -4.48 -5.75
CA LYS A 295 -15.06 -5.47 -5.25
C LYS A 295 -13.66 -4.87 -5.09
N VAL A 296 -13.31 -3.92 -5.94
CA VAL A 296 -12.00 -3.25 -5.97
C VAL A 296 -12.19 -1.79 -5.61
N VAL A 297 -11.64 -1.38 -4.49
CA VAL A 297 -11.56 0.01 -4.07
C VAL A 297 -10.16 0.52 -4.39
N ILE A 298 -10.06 1.36 -5.41
CA ILE A 298 -8.81 2.05 -5.74
C ILE A 298 -8.77 3.35 -4.94
N LEU A 299 -7.68 3.55 -4.19
CA LEU A 299 -7.47 4.80 -3.45
C LEU A 299 -7.22 5.95 -4.42
N VAL A 300 -7.79 7.12 -4.11
CA VAL A 300 -7.55 8.33 -4.91
C VAL A 300 -6.27 8.96 -4.40
N GLU A 301 -5.26 8.98 -5.25
CA GLU A 301 -3.93 9.48 -4.95
C GLU A 301 -3.50 10.52 -5.99
N GLN A 302 -2.54 11.36 -5.63
CA GLN A 302 -2.07 12.46 -6.47
C GLN A 302 -0.56 12.65 -6.36
N GLY A 303 0.02 13.43 -7.28
CA GLY A 303 1.40 13.87 -7.19
C GLY A 303 1.48 15.30 -6.65
N PHE A 304 2.52 15.57 -5.90
CA PHE A 304 2.88 16.90 -5.44
C PHE A 304 4.19 17.34 -6.09
N ASP A 305 4.28 18.60 -6.44
CA ASP A 305 5.52 19.20 -6.96
C ASP A 305 5.89 20.46 -6.17
N ALA A 306 7.17 20.77 -6.17
CA ALA A 306 7.74 21.87 -5.39
C ALA A 306 7.21 23.26 -5.80
N ALA A 307 6.64 23.42 -6.99
CA ALA A 307 6.11 24.71 -7.45
C ALA A 307 4.69 25.00 -6.91
N THR A 308 3.95 23.94 -6.55
CA THR A 308 2.54 24.05 -6.21
C THR A 308 2.19 23.61 -4.79
N ILE A 309 3.04 22.78 -4.13
CA ILE A 309 2.80 22.29 -2.78
C ILE A 309 2.68 23.43 -1.76
N THR A 310 1.78 23.27 -0.80
CA THR A 310 1.55 24.21 0.30
C THR A 310 1.80 23.56 1.65
N ALA A 311 1.95 24.38 2.69
CA ALA A 311 2.05 23.86 4.05
C ALA A 311 0.75 23.16 4.51
N GLU A 312 -0.40 23.50 3.92
CA GLU A 312 -1.66 22.82 4.18
C GLU A 312 -1.65 21.42 3.58
N ASP A 313 -1.05 21.24 2.40
CA ASP A 313 -0.88 19.91 1.79
C ASP A 313 0.04 19.02 2.62
N VAL A 314 1.15 19.55 3.15
CA VAL A 314 2.04 18.81 4.04
C VAL A 314 1.32 18.30 5.29
N GLU A 315 0.44 19.11 5.88
CA GLU A 315 -0.34 18.69 7.06
C GLU A 315 -1.48 17.73 6.70
N ALA A 316 -2.06 17.85 5.50
CA ALA A 316 -3.21 17.04 5.07
C ALA A 316 -2.81 15.66 4.53
N PHE A 317 -1.66 15.56 3.86
CA PHE A 317 -1.25 14.36 3.13
C PHE A 317 0.05 13.73 3.65
N GLY A 318 0.80 14.42 4.53
CA GLY A 318 2.02 13.89 5.12
C GLY A 318 1.73 12.78 6.15
N ILE A 319 2.36 11.62 5.93
CA ILE A 319 2.23 10.44 6.80
C ILE A 319 3.36 10.36 7.82
#